data_554af95e48bd848cec601bc6f68e52ea
#
_entry.id   554af95e48bd848cec601bc6f68e52ea
#
_cell.length_a   1.000
_cell.length_b   1.000
_cell.length_c   1.000
_cell.angle_alpha   90.00
_cell.angle_beta   90.00
_cell.angle_gamma   90.00
#
_symmetry.space_group_name_H-M   'P 1'
#
loop_
_entity.id
_entity.type
_entity.pdbx_description
1 polymer ?
#
loop_
_entity_poly.entity_id
_entity_poly.type
_entity_poly.pdbx_seq_one_letter_code
_entity_poly.pdbx_strand_id
1 'polypeptide(L)'
;MTNTPRTRVSDRFNAITPSATLAVDAKAKALKAAGRPVIGFGAGEPDFATPDYIVEAAVKAARNPAMHRYTPAAGLPALREAIAAKTLRDSGYEVSPADIVVTNGGKQAVFQAFGALLGPGDEAILPTPYWTTYPEVVKLA
;
A
#
# COMPACT_ATOMS: atom_id res chain seq x y z
N MET A 1 -23.78 5.55 37.06
CA MET A 1 -23.08 4.98 35.87
C MET A 1 -23.12 6.04 34.78
N THR A 2 -22.02 6.73 34.54
CA THR A 2 -21.91 7.76 33.50
C THR A 2 -21.87 7.07 32.14
N ASN A 3 -22.94 7.23 31.38
CA ASN A 3 -23.08 6.71 30.03
C ASN A 3 -22.21 7.58 29.07
N THR A 4 -20.90 7.28 29.04
CA THR A 4 -20.02 7.93 28.06
C THR A 4 -20.48 7.47 26.66
N PRO A 5 -20.76 8.37 25.73
CA PRO A 5 -21.18 8.00 24.38
C PRO A 5 -20.12 7.10 23.77
N ARG A 6 -20.47 5.86 23.45
CA ARG A 6 -19.55 4.92 22.80
C ARG A 6 -19.22 5.50 21.41
N THR A 7 -17.94 5.77 21.14
CA THR A 7 -17.51 6.14 19.78
C THR A 7 -17.89 4.98 18.83
N ARG A 8 -18.39 5.30 17.64
CA ARG A 8 -18.73 4.28 16.63
C ARG A 8 -17.50 3.62 16.01
N VAL A 9 -16.32 4.17 16.27
CA VAL A 9 -15.02 3.69 15.79
C VAL A 9 -14.37 2.87 16.90
N SER A 10 -13.78 1.74 16.55
CA SER A 10 -13.08 0.89 17.53
C SER A 10 -11.83 1.58 18.06
N ASP A 11 -11.40 1.23 19.27
CA ASP A 11 -10.22 1.81 19.91
C ASP A 11 -8.95 1.62 19.07
N ARG A 12 -8.82 0.49 18.37
CA ARG A 12 -7.71 0.23 17.44
C ARG A 12 -7.61 1.27 16.34
N PHE A 13 -8.74 1.63 15.73
CA PHE A 13 -8.78 2.64 14.69
C PHE A 13 -8.60 4.06 15.24
N ASN A 14 -9.07 4.33 16.45
CA ASN A 14 -8.84 5.61 17.14
C ASN A 14 -7.36 5.82 17.51
N ALA A 15 -6.59 4.75 17.66
CA ALA A 15 -5.16 4.82 17.94
C ALA A 15 -4.29 5.17 16.72
N ILE A 16 -4.87 5.17 15.50
CA ILE A 16 -4.14 5.49 14.26
C ILE A 16 -3.85 6.98 14.20
N THR A 17 -2.60 7.32 13.94
CA THR A 17 -2.17 8.69 13.71
C THR A 17 -2.37 9.08 12.24
N PRO A 18 -2.96 10.25 11.93
CA PRO A 18 -3.02 10.74 10.56
C PRO A 18 -1.65 10.78 9.89
N SER A 19 -1.59 10.47 8.60
CA SER A 19 -0.33 10.43 7.85
C SER A 19 0.37 11.80 7.85
N ALA A 20 1.53 11.89 8.48
CA ALA A 20 2.37 13.08 8.47
C ALA A 20 2.77 13.49 7.04
N THR A 21 3.02 12.53 6.16
CA THR A 21 3.35 12.76 4.74
C THR A 21 2.21 13.48 4.02
N LEU A 22 0.96 13.02 4.19
CA LEU A 22 -0.21 13.66 3.59
C LEU A 22 -0.46 15.06 4.15
N ALA A 23 -0.25 15.26 5.46
CA ALA A 23 -0.41 16.56 6.10
C ALA A 23 0.62 17.59 5.56
N VAL A 24 1.88 17.19 5.40
CA VAL A 24 2.94 18.03 4.82
C VAL A 24 2.64 18.37 3.36
N ASP A 25 2.21 17.39 2.55
CA ASP A 25 1.85 17.61 1.15
C ASP A 25 0.66 18.57 1.00
N ALA A 26 -0.39 18.35 1.79
CA ALA A 26 -1.57 19.25 1.82
C ALA A 26 -1.18 20.69 2.20
N LYS A 27 -0.29 20.87 3.19
CA LYS A 27 0.22 22.18 3.59
C LYS A 27 1.02 22.84 2.47
N ALA A 28 1.89 22.10 1.79
CA ALA A 28 2.66 22.60 0.67
C ALA A 28 1.75 23.04 -0.50
N LYS A 29 0.74 22.25 -0.83
CA LYS A 29 -0.27 22.58 -1.86
C LYS A 29 -1.07 23.82 -1.50
N ALA A 30 -1.50 23.96 -0.26
CA ALA A 30 -2.23 25.14 0.21
C ALA A 30 -1.37 26.42 0.13
N LEU A 31 -0.10 26.36 0.52
CA LEU A 31 0.82 27.48 0.41
C LEU A 31 1.10 27.88 -1.05
N LYS A 32 1.26 26.91 -1.95
CA LYS A 32 1.39 27.17 -3.40
C LYS A 32 0.14 27.86 -3.96
N ALA A 33 -1.05 27.38 -3.59
CA ALA A 33 -2.32 27.99 -4.00
C ALA A 33 -2.47 29.41 -3.49
N ALA A 34 -1.86 29.74 -2.34
CA ALA A 34 -1.78 31.11 -1.80
C ALA A 34 -0.67 31.97 -2.43
N GLY A 35 -0.06 31.55 -3.53
CA GLY A 35 0.99 32.29 -4.25
C GLY A 35 2.37 32.26 -3.57
N ARG A 36 2.59 31.41 -2.57
CA ARG A 36 3.89 31.30 -1.90
C ARG A 36 4.87 30.44 -2.72
N PRO A 37 6.14 30.84 -2.85
CA PRO A 37 7.17 30.04 -3.51
C PRO A 37 7.56 28.85 -2.62
N VAL A 38 6.88 27.72 -2.78
CA VAL A 38 7.11 26.50 -1.99
C VAL A 38 7.57 25.36 -2.90
N ILE A 39 8.67 24.73 -2.54
CA ILE A 39 9.11 23.46 -3.12
C ILE A 39 8.70 22.35 -2.18
N GLY A 40 7.86 21.40 -2.66
CA GLY A 40 7.32 20.31 -1.85
C GLY A 40 8.16 19.05 -1.98
N PHE A 41 8.56 18.48 -0.84
CA PHE A 41 9.22 17.17 -0.72
C PHE A 41 8.41 16.20 0.13
N GLY A 42 7.10 16.48 0.32
CA GLY A 42 6.24 15.71 1.21
C GLY A 42 5.75 14.38 0.65
N ALA A 43 5.52 14.30 -0.66
CA ALA A 43 5.11 13.08 -1.34
C ALA A 43 6.17 12.69 -2.36
N GLY A 44 6.55 11.40 -2.34
CA GLY A 44 7.46 10.82 -3.34
C GLY A 44 6.63 10.07 -4.38
N GLU A 45 6.66 10.55 -5.62
CA GLU A 45 6.10 9.86 -6.79
C GLU A 45 7.04 10.04 -7.98
N PRO A 46 7.10 9.07 -8.92
CA PRO A 46 7.84 9.25 -10.16
C PRO A 46 7.30 10.45 -10.94
N ASP A 47 8.21 11.29 -11.46
CA ASP A 47 7.88 12.45 -12.30
C ASP A 47 7.78 12.09 -13.79
N PHE A 48 8.16 10.86 -14.17
CA PHE A 48 7.97 10.30 -15.49
C PHE A 48 6.57 9.69 -15.65
N ALA A 49 5.99 9.88 -16.82
CA ALA A 49 4.75 9.19 -17.17
C ALA A 49 4.95 7.68 -17.22
N THR A 50 3.85 6.93 -17.04
CA THR A 50 3.86 5.49 -17.25
C THR A 50 4.29 5.18 -18.69
N PRO A 51 5.24 4.26 -18.94
CA PRO A 51 5.68 3.90 -20.28
C PRO A 51 4.51 3.44 -21.17
N ASP A 52 4.52 3.87 -22.45
CA ASP A 52 3.42 3.63 -23.39
C ASP A 52 3.06 2.15 -23.52
N TYR A 53 4.04 1.26 -23.54
CA TYR A 53 3.78 -0.19 -23.65
C TYR A 53 2.97 -0.75 -22.46
N ILE A 54 3.09 -0.15 -21.28
CA ILE A 54 2.29 -0.52 -20.10
C ILE A 54 0.86 0.02 -20.25
N VAL A 55 0.73 1.28 -20.72
CA VAL A 55 -0.56 1.91 -20.96
C VAL A 55 -1.34 1.12 -22.00
N GLU A 56 -0.72 0.76 -23.13
CA GLU A 56 -1.34 -0.02 -24.19
C GLU A 56 -1.76 -1.42 -23.74
N ALA A 57 -0.95 -2.08 -22.92
CA ALA A 57 -1.31 -3.37 -22.32
C ALA A 57 -2.55 -3.24 -21.43
N ALA A 58 -2.65 -2.19 -20.61
CA ALA A 58 -3.82 -1.92 -19.78
C ALA A 58 -5.08 -1.64 -20.62
N VAL A 59 -4.96 -0.82 -21.68
CA VAL A 59 -6.07 -0.54 -22.62
C VAL A 59 -6.55 -1.81 -23.29
N LYS A 60 -5.62 -2.66 -23.76
CA LYS A 60 -5.96 -3.95 -24.38
C LYS A 60 -6.68 -4.87 -23.40
N ALA A 61 -6.21 -4.94 -22.15
CA ALA A 61 -6.87 -5.73 -21.11
C ALA A 61 -8.28 -5.19 -20.80
N ALA A 62 -8.44 -3.87 -20.67
CA ALA A 62 -9.72 -3.23 -20.39
C ALA A 62 -10.76 -3.45 -21.50
N ARG A 63 -10.31 -3.64 -22.74
CA ARG A 63 -11.20 -3.96 -23.88
C ARG A 63 -11.55 -5.44 -24.01
N ASN A 64 -10.88 -6.32 -23.25
CA ASN A 64 -11.10 -7.76 -23.30
C ASN A 64 -12.18 -8.19 -22.29
N PRO A 65 -13.38 -8.65 -22.72
CA PRO A 65 -14.42 -9.08 -21.79
C PRO A 65 -14.02 -10.21 -20.84
N ALA A 66 -13.03 -11.03 -21.19
CA ALA A 66 -12.52 -12.07 -20.32
C ALA A 66 -11.84 -11.50 -19.05
N MET A 67 -11.33 -10.26 -19.12
CA MET A 67 -10.73 -9.56 -17.98
C MET A 67 -11.77 -8.92 -17.04
N HIS A 68 -13.05 -8.94 -17.40
CA HIS A 68 -14.15 -8.40 -16.59
C HIS A 68 -14.78 -9.49 -15.70
N ARG A 69 -14.01 -10.45 -15.26
CA ARG A 69 -14.47 -11.59 -14.45
C ARG A 69 -13.69 -11.66 -13.15
N TYR A 70 -14.26 -12.35 -12.18
CA TYR A 70 -13.54 -12.67 -10.95
C TYR A 70 -12.27 -13.45 -11.24
N THR A 71 -11.23 -13.12 -10.50
CA THR A 71 -9.95 -13.83 -10.52
C THR A 71 -9.83 -14.74 -9.29
N PRO A 72 -8.88 -15.69 -9.26
CA PRO A 72 -8.49 -16.35 -8.03
C PRO A 72 -8.09 -15.32 -6.96
N ALA A 73 -8.38 -15.62 -5.68
CA ALA A 73 -8.12 -14.69 -4.56
C ALA A 73 -6.66 -14.25 -4.46
N ALA A 74 -5.72 -15.14 -4.81
CA ALA A 74 -4.28 -14.83 -4.82
C ALA A 74 -3.81 -14.05 -6.07
N GLY A 75 -4.70 -13.79 -7.02
CA GLY A 75 -4.39 -13.11 -8.28
C GLY A 75 -4.29 -14.06 -9.49
N LEU A 76 -4.18 -13.47 -10.68
CA LEU A 76 -4.07 -14.21 -11.93
C LEU A 76 -2.81 -15.10 -11.93
N PRO A 77 -2.91 -16.40 -12.33
CA PRO A 77 -1.76 -17.30 -12.38
C PRO A 77 -0.60 -16.75 -13.22
N ALA A 78 -0.90 -16.22 -14.42
CA ALA A 78 0.12 -15.65 -15.29
C ALA A 78 0.85 -14.44 -14.66
N LEU A 79 0.17 -13.63 -13.84
CA LEU A 79 0.80 -12.53 -13.12
C LEU A 79 1.71 -13.06 -12.00
N ARG A 80 1.27 -14.08 -11.27
CA ARG A 80 2.07 -14.71 -10.20
C ARG A 80 3.32 -15.39 -10.77
N GLU A 81 3.22 -16.06 -11.90
CA GLU A 81 4.37 -16.63 -12.64
C GLU A 81 5.35 -15.53 -13.08
N ALA A 82 4.85 -14.45 -13.64
CA ALA A 82 5.67 -13.30 -14.04
C ALA A 82 6.37 -12.63 -12.85
N ILE A 83 5.70 -12.53 -11.69
CA ILE A 83 6.29 -12.01 -10.45
C ILE A 83 7.41 -12.95 -9.97
N ALA A 84 7.19 -14.27 -9.93
CA ALA A 84 8.21 -15.24 -9.54
C ALA A 84 9.46 -15.13 -10.43
N ALA A 85 9.27 -15.12 -11.75
CA ALA A 85 10.36 -14.97 -12.72
C ALA A 85 11.11 -13.64 -12.55
N LYS A 86 10.38 -12.53 -12.33
CA LYS A 86 10.98 -11.22 -12.07
C LYS A 86 11.79 -11.22 -10.78
N THR A 87 11.25 -11.78 -9.71
CA THR A 87 11.90 -11.85 -8.40
C THR A 87 13.22 -12.62 -8.48
N LEU A 88 13.22 -13.77 -9.14
CA LEU A 88 14.44 -14.54 -9.38
C LEU A 88 15.47 -13.73 -10.19
N ARG A 89 15.05 -13.11 -11.30
CA ARG A 89 15.92 -12.34 -12.19
C ARG A 89 16.56 -11.13 -11.50
N ASP A 90 15.76 -10.37 -10.74
CA ASP A 90 16.16 -9.05 -10.23
C ASP A 90 16.82 -9.13 -8.84
N SER A 91 16.50 -10.14 -8.04
CA SER A 91 17.00 -10.27 -6.67
C SER A 91 17.68 -11.62 -6.37
N GLY A 92 17.66 -12.57 -7.29
CA GLY A 92 18.18 -13.92 -7.07
C GLY A 92 17.34 -14.75 -6.07
N TYR A 93 16.18 -14.25 -5.66
CA TYR A 93 15.31 -14.97 -4.74
C TYR A 93 14.31 -15.84 -5.50
N GLU A 94 14.40 -17.15 -5.27
CA GLU A 94 13.49 -18.12 -5.86
C GLU A 94 12.24 -18.26 -4.99
N VAL A 95 11.07 -18.06 -5.59
CA VAL A 95 9.76 -18.18 -4.95
C VAL A 95 8.79 -18.91 -5.87
N SER A 96 8.00 -19.83 -5.31
CA SER A 96 6.96 -20.50 -6.09
C SER A 96 5.83 -19.50 -6.42
N PRO A 97 5.27 -19.53 -7.64
CA PRO A 97 4.03 -18.79 -7.93
C PRO A 97 2.89 -19.11 -6.96
N ALA A 98 2.89 -20.31 -6.33
CA ALA A 98 1.90 -20.71 -5.34
C ALA A 98 1.98 -19.87 -4.05
N ASP A 99 3.16 -19.35 -3.71
CA ASP A 99 3.42 -18.58 -2.49
C ASP A 99 3.26 -17.06 -2.70
N ILE A 100 2.78 -16.63 -3.88
CA ILE A 100 2.57 -15.23 -4.22
C ILE A 100 1.10 -14.87 -4.12
N VAL A 101 0.83 -13.77 -3.41
CA VAL A 101 -0.49 -13.14 -3.35
C VAL A 101 -0.39 -11.72 -3.93
N VAL A 102 -1.23 -11.44 -4.92
CA VAL A 102 -1.33 -10.11 -5.53
C VAL A 102 -2.31 -9.26 -4.73
N THR A 103 -1.87 -8.07 -4.33
CA THR A 103 -2.66 -7.15 -3.50
C THR A 103 -2.91 -5.81 -4.21
N ASN A 104 -3.83 -5.00 -3.70
CA ASN A 104 -4.08 -3.64 -4.18
C ASN A 104 -2.99 -2.68 -3.67
N GLY A 105 -1.78 -2.88 -4.16
CA GLY A 105 -0.59 -2.13 -3.78
C GLY A 105 0.08 -2.63 -2.49
N GLY A 106 1.30 -2.11 -2.23
CA GLY A 106 2.14 -2.54 -1.11
C GLY A 106 1.55 -2.26 0.28
N LYS A 107 0.69 -1.26 0.43
CA LYS A 107 0.03 -0.99 1.71
C LYS A 107 -0.86 -2.14 2.15
N GLN A 108 -1.63 -2.70 1.23
CA GLN A 108 -2.48 -3.85 1.54
C GLN A 108 -1.62 -5.08 1.86
N ALA A 109 -0.53 -5.31 1.12
CA ALA A 109 0.38 -6.42 1.40
C ALA A 109 0.94 -6.34 2.83
N VAL A 110 1.46 -5.18 3.23
CA VAL A 110 1.99 -4.94 4.57
C VAL A 110 0.92 -5.11 5.64
N PHE A 111 -0.25 -4.52 5.44
CA PHE A 111 -1.38 -4.63 6.38
C PHE A 111 -1.80 -6.08 6.58
N GLN A 112 -1.95 -6.85 5.50
CA GLN A 112 -2.35 -8.25 5.59
C GLN A 112 -1.26 -9.12 6.22
N ALA A 113 0.02 -8.88 5.90
CA ALA A 113 1.12 -9.63 6.48
C ALA A 113 1.20 -9.42 8.01
N PHE A 114 1.16 -8.19 8.49
CA PHE A 114 1.18 -7.91 9.93
C PHE A 114 -0.08 -8.44 10.62
N GLY A 115 -1.25 -8.23 10.04
CA GLY A 115 -2.51 -8.74 10.59
C GLY A 115 -2.61 -10.27 10.63
N ALA A 116 -1.84 -10.97 9.79
CA ALA A 116 -1.76 -12.44 9.80
C ALA A 116 -0.72 -12.99 10.79
N LEU A 117 0.31 -12.20 11.11
CA LEU A 117 1.47 -12.64 11.89
C LEU A 117 1.49 -12.11 13.32
N LEU A 118 0.83 -10.99 13.58
CA LEU A 118 0.86 -10.31 14.89
C LEU A 118 -0.51 -10.31 15.55
N GLY A 119 -0.51 -10.42 16.86
CA GLY A 119 -1.68 -10.29 17.71
C GLY A 119 -1.40 -9.44 18.96
N PRO A 120 -2.38 -9.23 19.83
CA PRO A 120 -2.20 -8.47 21.05
C PRO A 120 -1.08 -9.04 21.94
N GLY A 121 -0.08 -8.23 22.23
CA GLY A 121 1.09 -8.61 23.06
C GLY A 121 2.32 -9.02 22.25
N ASP A 122 2.21 -9.18 20.93
CA ASP A 122 3.37 -9.41 20.08
C ASP A 122 4.18 -8.12 19.86
N GLU A 123 5.47 -8.28 19.56
CA GLU A 123 6.39 -7.17 19.35
C GLU A 123 6.95 -7.20 17.92
N ALA A 124 7.11 -6.03 17.32
CA ALA A 124 7.72 -5.85 16.01
C ALA A 124 8.90 -4.88 16.08
N ILE A 125 10.05 -5.28 15.50
CA ILE A 125 11.22 -4.40 15.39
C ILE A 125 11.09 -3.59 14.11
N LEU A 126 11.03 -2.26 14.24
CA LEU A 126 10.97 -1.32 13.14
C LEU A 126 12.28 -0.53 13.04
N PRO A 127 13.21 -0.89 12.14
CA PRO A 127 14.42 -0.11 11.91
C PRO A 127 14.10 1.31 11.43
N THR A 128 14.80 2.31 11.94
CA THR A 128 14.70 3.71 11.50
C THR A 128 15.78 4.04 10.48
N PRO A 129 15.48 4.90 9.47
CA PRO A 129 14.19 5.53 9.17
C PRO A 129 13.22 4.53 8.53
N TYR A 130 11.92 4.65 8.81
CA TYR A 130 10.88 3.80 8.26
C TYR A 130 9.74 4.61 7.61
N TRP A 131 9.00 3.96 6.75
CA TRP A 131 7.78 4.51 6.20
C TRP A 131 6.68 4.58 7.27
N THR A 132 6.02 5.73 7.37
CA THR A 132 5.03 6.05 8.42
C THR A 132 3.85 5.07 8.51
N THR A 133 3.63 4.22 7.51
CA THR A 133 2.59 3.20 7.53
C THR A 133 2.91 2.04 8.47
N TYR A 134 4.18 1.65 8.63
CA TYR A 134 4.54 0.46 9.43
C TYR A 134 4.07 0.51 10.89
N PRO A 135 4.36 1.57 11.67
CA PRO A 135 3.90 1.61 13.07
C PRO A 135 2.38 1.61 13.19
N GLU A 136 1.67 2.20 12.24
CA GLU A 136 0.20 2.23 12.27
C GLU A 136 -0.40 0.85 11.98
N VAL A 137 0.23 0.08 11.09
CA VAL A 137 -0.21 -1.30 10.80
C VAL A 137 0.07 -2.23 11.99
N VAL A 138 1.22 -2.08 12.65
CA VAL A 138 1.52 -2.83 13.88
C VAL A 138 0.49 -2.55 14.98
N LYS A 139 0.08 -1.29 15.16
CA LYS A 139 -0.99 -0.94 16.13
C LYS A 139 -2.36 -1.56 15.78
N LEU A 140 -2.62 -1.82 14.51
CA LEU A 140 -3.87 -2.41 14.03
C LEU A 140 -3.91 -3.93 14.21
N ALA A 141 -2.76 -4.56 14.18
CA ALA A 141 -2.66 -5.99 14.42
C ALA A 141 -2.86 -6.33 15.90
#